data_eaa511fd0b229c7306b5fe5517d8a393
#
_entry.id   eaa511fd0b229c7306b5fe5517d8a393
#
_cell.length_a   1.000
_cell.length_b   1.000
_cell.length_c   1.000
_cell.angle_alpha   90.00
_cell.angle_beta   90.00
_cell.angle_gamma   90.00
#
_symmetry.space_group_name_H-M   'P 1'
#
loop_
_entity.id
_entity.type
_entity.pdbx_description
1 polymer ?
#
loop_
_entity_poly.entity_id
_entity_poly.type
_entity_poly.pdbx_seq_one_letter_code
_entity_poly.pdbx_strand_id
1 'polypeptide(L)'
;MGLSFKNNVNKISIESNRLFHAKNKNLEKVFDKFIVSAKKRAQSNIQQNKSVDNGDLRNSLKVTRKKNKNIKQWKLIVNSVHGAFVEFGTRKRANPPSSLTSYANTFRGMKGESGDVVKRLTDYFKRKGFSEDGIGSAIMDVLKNGTKPHPFFFPAVWYSQRRLPRSIRKALKKKR
;
A
#
# COMPACT_ATOMS: atom_id res chain seq x y z
N MET A 1 0.20 -12.72 17.02
CA MET A 1 1.01 -11.84 16.15
C MET A 1 0.13 -10.66 15.74
N GLY A 2 0.39 -9.47 16.28
CA GLY A 2 -0.34 -8.28 15.88
C GLY A 2 0.39 -7.54 14.78
N LEU A 3 -0.26 -7.30 13.65
CA LEU A 3 0.11 -6.25 12.72
C LEU A 3 -0.61 -5.00 13.21
N SER A 4 0.12 -3.94 13.47
CA SER A 4 -0.49 -2.66 13.79
C SER A 4 -0.44 -1.77 12.56
N PHE A 5 -1.56 -1.13 12.27
CA PHE A 5 -1.68 -0.15 11.19
C PHE A 5 -1.59 1.22 11.83
N LYS A 6 -0.61 2.03 11.42
CA LYS A 6 -0.49 3.40 11.89
C LYS A 6 -0.88 4.37 10.80
N ASN A 7 -1.75 5.29 11.17
CA ASN A 7 -2.17 6.38 10.32
C ASN A 7 -1.20 7.54 10.43
N ASN A 8 -0.50 7.85 9.36
CA ASN A 8 -0.09 9.21 9.06
C ASN A 8 -0.96 9.67 7.90
N VAL A 9 -1.49 10.87 7.99
CA VAL A 9 -2.56 11.43 7.15
C VAL A 9 -2.37 11.23 5.64
N ASN A 10 -1.15 10.95 5.18
CA ASN A 10 -0.80 10.79 3.77
C ASN A 10 -0.08 9.48 3.45
N LYS A 11 -0.12 8.46 4.35
CA LYS A 11 0.69 7.25 4.16
C LYS A 11 -0.05 6.00 4.59
N ILE A 12 -0.12 5.01 3.72
CA ILE A 12 -0.47 3.64 4.12
C ILE A 12 0.80 2.98 4.64
N SER A 13 0.79 2.50 5.88
CA SER A 13 1.92 1.78 6.44
C SER A 13 1.49 0.56 7.22
N ILE A 14 2.34 -0.46 7.19
CA ILE A 14 2.23 -1.63 8.05
C ILE A 14 3.49 -1.68 8.88
N GLU A 15 3.30 -1.68 10.18
CA GLU A 15 4.36 -1.88 11.13
C GLU A 15 4.25 -3.27 11.73
N SER A 16 5.31 -4.05 11.65
CA SER A 16 5.44 -5.25 12.46
C SER A 16 6.21 -4.90 13.72
N ASN A 17 5.50 -4.63 14.81
CA ASN A 17 6.11 -4.49 16.10
C ASN A 17 6.31 -5.87 16.70
N ARG A 18 7.53 -6.36 16.73
CA ARG A 18 7.92 -7.48 17.56
C ARG A 18 9.11 -7.09 18.41
N LEU A 19 8.90 -7.15 19.69
CA LEU A 19 9.95 -7.30 20.68
C LEU A 19 10.58 -8.68 20.45
N PHE A 20 11.72 -8.71 19.77
CA PHE A 20 12.55 -9.89 19.76
C PHE A 20 13.75 -9.59 20.64
N HIS A 21 13.90 -10.32 21.72
CA HIS A 21 15.20 -10.50 22.32
C HIS A 21 16.04 -11.28 21.28
N ALA A 22 16.59 -10.55 20.33
CA ALA A 22 17.03 -11.15 19.09
C ALA A 22 18.52 -11.32 19.07
N LYS A 23 18.96 -12.40 19.61
CA LYS A 23 20.22 -13.01 19.20
C LYS A 23 20.04 -13.89 17.92
N ASN A 24 18.87 -13.94 17.31
CA ASN A 24 18.60 -14.86 16.23
C ASN A 24 18.65 -14.19 14.84
N LYS A 25 19.85 -14.16 14.23
CA LYS A 25 20.09 -13.65 12.88
C LYS A 25 19.20 -14.31 11.80
N ASN A 26 18.76 -15.57 12.02
CA ASN A 26 17.91 -16.27 11.06
C ASN A 26 16.50 -15.69 11.01
N LEU A 27 15.95 -15.27 12.16
CA LEU A 27 14.64 -14.62 12.22
C LEU A 27 14.68 -13.23 11.53
N GLU A 28 15.75 -12.48 11.68
CA GLU A 28 15.92 -11.21 10.97
C GLU A 28 15.84 -11.42 9.46
N LYS A 29 16.59 -12.40 8.95
CA LYS A 29 16.55 -12.75 7.52
C LYS A 29 15.16 -13.13 7.04
N VAL A 30 14.36 -13.80 7.88
CA VAL A 30 12.96 -14.14 7.54
C VAL A 30 12.10 -12.88 7.40
N PHE A 31 12.22 -11.94 8.34
CA PHE A 31 11.46 -10.68 8.25
C PHE A 31 11.93 -9.78 7.11
N ASP A 32 13.24 -9.74 6.84
CA ASP A 32 13.77 -9.04 5.68
C ASP A 32 13.19 -9.59 4.37
N LYS A 33 13.20 -10.92 4.22
CA LYS A 33 12.59 -11.56 3.04
C LYS A 33 11.10 -11.31 2.93
N PHE A 34 10.39 -11.35 4.06
CA PHE A 34 8.95 -11.07 4.11
C PHE A 34 8.64 -9.66 3.60
N ILE A 35 9.28 -8.64 4.16
CA ILE A 35 8.96 -7.24 3.83
C ILE A 35 9.34 -6.91 2.37
N VAL A 36 10.46 -7.44 1.88
CA VAL A 36 10.90 -7.26 0.50
C VAL A 36 9.94 -7.98 -0.47
N SER A 37 9.50 -9.20 -0.12
CA SER A 37 8.52 -9.94 -0.92
C SER A 37 7.18 -9.20 -1.00
N ALA A 38 6.71 -8.66 0.13
CA ALA A 38 5.48 -7.86 0.17
C ALA A 38 5.61 -6.60 -0.72
N LYS A 39 6.74 -5.88 -0.66
CA LYS A 39 7.01 -4.74 -1.53
C LYS A 39 6.96 -5.13 -3.01
N LYS A 40 7.72 -6.16 -3.41
CA LYS A 40 7.77 -6.61 -4.81
C LYS A 40 6.38 -7.00 -5.32
N ARG A 41 5.59 -7.68 -4.50
CA ARG A 41 4.23 -8.08 -4.86
C ARG A 41 3.30 -6.87 -4.97
N ALA A 42 3.39 -5.90 -4.07
CA ALA A 42 2.62 -4.67 -4.17
C ALA A 42 2.96 -3.91 -5.46
N GLN A 43 4.23 -3.83 -5.84
CA GLN A 43 4.67 -3.25 -7.11
C GLN A 43 4.13 -4.02 -8.32
N SER A 44 4.11 -5.35 -8.26
CA SER A 44 3.51 -6.20 -9.30
C SER A 44 1.99 -5.97 -9.42
N ASN A 45 1.28 -5.89 -8.29
CA ASN A 45 -0.16 -5.62 -8.28
C ASN A 45 -0.48 -4.25 -8.93
N ILE A 46 0.31 -3.22 -8.65
CA ILE A 46 0.15 -1.89 -9.29
C ILE A 46 0.25 -2.01 -10.81
N GLN A 47 1.21 -2.80 -11.31
CA GLN A 47 1.38 -3.02 -12.75
C GLN A 47 0.21 -3.82 -13.35
N GLN A 48 -0.18 -4.92 -12.71
CA GLN A 48 -1.27 -5.78 -13.17
C GLN A 48 -2.62 -5.04 -13.19
N ASN A 49 -2.86 -4.21 -12.19
CA ASN A 49 -4.07 -3.39 -12.11
C ASN A 49 -4.07 -2.20 -13.09
N LYS A 50 -3.02 -2.05 -13.92
CA LYS A 50 -2.82 -0.89 -14.82
C LYS A 50 -2.90 0.46 -14.07
N SER A 51 -2.61 0.45 -12.77
CA SER A 51 -2.60 1.64 -11.90
C SER A 51 -1.29 2.44 -12.02
N VAL A 52 -0.47 2.11 -13.01
CA VAL A 52 0.73 2.86 -13.35
C VAL A 52 0.34 4.02 -14.24
N ASP A 53 0.59 5.24 -13.79
CA ASP A 53 0.54 6.44 -14.61
C ASP A 53 1.99 6.85 -15.00
N ASN A 54 2.65 7.61 -14.14
CA ASN A 54 4.05 8.02 -14.30
C ASN A 54 5.04 7.19 -13.47
N GLY A 55 4.56 6.18 -12.75
CA GLY A 55 5.36 5.31 -11.89
C GLY A 55 5.52 5.80 -10.44
N ASP A 56 5.04 6.98 -10.10
CA ASP A 56 5.21 7.58 -8.76
C ASP A 56 4.68 6.68 -7.64
N LEU A 57 3.47 6.12 -7.82
CA LEU A 57 2.88 5.21 -6.84
C LEU A 57 3.77 3.98 -6.62
N ARG A 58 4.28 3.37 -7.67
CA ARG A 58 5.18 2.21 -7.61
C ARG A 58 6.49 2.55 -6.91
N ASN A 59 7.05 3.71 -7.21
CA ASN A 59 8.32 4.17 -6.66
C ASN A 59 8.17 4.68 -5.20
N SER A 60 6.97 5.07 -4.80
CA SER A 60 6.66 5.52 -3.43
C SER A 60 6.73 4.41 -2.37
N LEU A 61 6.74 3.13 -2.80
CA LEU A 61 6.87 1.99 -1.89
C LEU A 61 8.27 1.91 -1.29
N LYS A 62 8.37 2.22 0.01
CA LYS A 62 9.65 2.21 0.75
C LYS A 62 9.62 1.17 1.86
N VAL A 63 10.76 0.50 2.04
CA VAL A 63 11.01 -0.38 3.19
C VAL A 63 11.95 0.34 4.13
N THR A 64 11.56 0.47 5.40
CA THR A 64 12.44 1.00 6.45
C THR A 64 12.66 -0.05 7.53
N ARG A 65 13.83 0.00 8.14
CA ARG A 65 14.25 -0.88 9.22
C ARG A 65 14.79 -0.03 10.35
N LYS A 66 14.25 -0.23 11.55
CA LYS A 66 14.82 0.36 12.77
C LYS A 66 15.38 -0.78 13.64
N LYS A 67 16.62 -0.64 14.06
CA LYS A 67 17.28 -1.58 14.96
C LYS A 67 17.76 -0.82 16.18
N ASN A 68 17.16 -1.06 17.32
CA ASN A 68 17.67 -0.67 18.63
C ASN A 68 18.12 -1.94 19.36
N LYS A 69 18.84 -1.80 20.50
CA LYS A 69 19.35 -2.94 21.29
C LYS A 69 18.28 -4.03 21.53
N ASN A 70 17.03 -3.63 21.78
CA ASN A 70 15.93 -4.53 22.17
C ASN A 70 14.77 -4.59 21.16
N ILE A 71 14.72 -3.72 20.15
CA ILE A 71 13.59 -3.61 19.22
C ILE A 71 14.10 -3.65 17.79
N LYS A 72 13.54 -4.58 17.02
CA LYS A 72 13.74 -4.62 15.57
C LYS A 72 12.39 -4.43 14.91
N GLN A 73 12.29 -3.40 14.09
CA GLN A 73 11.06 -3.00 13.43
C GLN A 73 11.27 -2.93 11.92
N TRP A 74 10.36 -3.53 11.17
CA TRP A 74 10.28 -3.41 9.72
C TRP A 74 9.01 -2.69 9.35
N LYS A 75 9.12 -1.71 8.46
CA LYS A 75 7.96 -0.97 7.93
C LYS A 75 7.96 -1.06 6.41
N LEU A 76 6.81 -1.36 5.83
CA LEU A 76 6.52 -1.12 4.43
C LEU A 76 5.58 0.08 4.36
N ILE A 77 5.97 1.09 3.63
CA ILE A 77 5.30 2.39 3.57
C ILE A 77 4.99 2.71 2.11
N VAL A 78 3.78 3.18 1.84
CA VAL A 78 3.42 3.86 0.59
C VAL A 78 3.49 5.36 0.86
N ASN A 79 4.54 6.00 0.34
CA ASN A 79 4.74 7.45 0.52
C ASN A 79 4.12 8.21 -0.66
N SER A 80 2.82 8.01 -0.86
CA SER A 80 2.02 8.68 -1.88
C SER A 80 0.66 9.02 -1.32
N VAL A 81 0.22 10.24 -1.54
CA VAL A 81 -1.12 10.72 -1.16
C VAL A 81 -2.21 9.89 -1.85
N HIS A 82 -1.93 9.47 -3.09
CA HIS A 82 -2.91 8.71 -3.88
C HIS A 82 -3.00 7.24 -3.50
N GLY A 83 -2.06 6.73 -2.70
CA GLY A 83 -2.01 5.30 -2.37
C GLY A 83 -3.30 4.77 -1.75
N ALA A 84 -3.89 5.50 -0.81
CA ALA A 84 -5.16 5.12 -0.17
C ALA A 84 -6.34 5.16 -1.16
N PHE A 85 -6.36 6.14 -2.04
CA PHE A 85 -7.43 6.29 -3.03
C PHE A 85 -7.39 5.18 -4.08
N VAL A 86 -6.19 4.75 -4.48
CA VAL A 86 -6.02 3.61 -5.39
C VAL A 86 -6.40 2.32 -4.68
N GLU A 87 -5.98 2.14 -3.41
CA GLU A 87 -6.27 0.91 -2.66
C GLU A 87 -7.77 0.71 -2.41
N PHE A 88 -8.46 1.75 -1.95
CA PHE A 88 -9.85 1.64 -1.46
C PHE A 88 -10.89 2.21 -2.42
N GLY A 89 -10.47 2.92 -3.46
CA GLY A 89 -11.37 3.74 -4.27
C GLY A 89 -11.82 5.01 -3.54
N THR A 90 -12.67 5.78 -4.19
CA THR A 90 -13.18 7.05 -3.64
C THR A 90 -14.69 7.19 -3.81
N ARG A 91 -15.30 8.05 -2.98
CA ARG A 91 -16.73 8.40 -3.04
C ARG A 91 -17.64 7.16 -3.05
N LYS A 92 -18.61 7.11 -3.96
CA LYS A 92 -19.58 6.02 -4.10
C LYS A 92 -18.96 4.69 -4.51
N ARG A 93 -17.79 4.73 -5.15
CA ARG A 93 -17.05 3.55 -5.61
C ARG A 93 -16.06 3.00 -4.60
N ALA A 94 -15.92 3.66 -3.42
CA ALA A 94 -15.06 3.16 -2.36
C ALA A 94 -15.60 1.81 -1.85
N ASN A 95 -14.76 0.78 -1.90
CA ASN A 95 -15.11 -0.57 -1.46
C ASN A 95 -13.96 -1.21 -0.66
N PRO A 96 -13.71 -0.73 0.56
CA PRO A 96 -12.70 -1.36 1.43
C PRO A 96 -13.22 -2.71 1.94
N PRO A 97 -12.35 -3.72 2.10
CA PRO A 97 -12.70 -4.93 2.84
C PRO A 97 -13.23 -4.61 4.23
N SER A 98 -14.17 -5.41 4.74
CA SER A 98 -14.81 -5.16 6.04
C SER A 98 -13.82 -4.99 7.19
N SER A 99 -12.76 -5.81 7.20
CA SER A 99 -11.66 -5.73 8.18
C SER A 99 -10.82 -4.45 8.10
N LEU A 100 -10.93 -3.67 7.03
CA LEU A 100 -10.19 -2.43 6.80
C LEU A 100 -11.09 -1.20 6.74
N THR A 101 -12.40 -1.33 6.96
CA THR A 101 -13.36 -0.23 6.84
C THR A 101 -13.01 0.92 7.79
N SER A 102 -12.72 0.65 9.05
CA SER A 102 -12.31 1.68 10.02
C SER A 102 -11.04 2.39 9.57
N TYR A 103 -10.06 1.63 9.05
CA TYR A 103 -8.83 2.21 8.53
C TYR A 103 -9.06 3.04 7.27
N ALA A 104 -9.87 2.55 6.33
CA ALA A 104 -10.22 3.29 5.11
C ALA A 104 -10.99 4.58 5.41
N ASN A 105 -11.83 4.59 6.44
CA ASN A 105 -12.58 5.78 6.86
C ASN A 105 -11.68 6.92 7.34
N THR A 106 -10.46 6.64 7.82
CA THR A 106 -9.50 7.69 8.19
C THR A 106 -9.04 8.53 6.99
N PHE A 107 -9.21 8.01 5.78
CA PHE A 107 -8.91 8.73 4.54
C PHE A 107 -10.13 9.42 3.92
N ARG A 108 -11.33 9.26 4.50
CA ARG A 108 -12.52 9.98 4.05
C ARG A 108 -12.38 11.47 4.33
N GLY A 109 -12.72 12.28 3.34
CA GLY A 109 -12.66 13.74 3.46
C GLY A 109 -11.25 14.33 3.30
N MET A 110 -10.23 13.49 3.16
CA MET A 110 -8.90 13.99 2.79
C MET A 110 -8.98 14.63 1.41
N LYS A 111 -8.68 15.91 1.36
CA LYS A 111 -8.43 16.58 0.10
C LYS A 111 -7.06 16.11 -0.39
N GLY A 112 -6.97 15.69 -1.66
CA GLY A 112 -5.70 15.54 -2.34
C GLY A 112 -4.91 16.85 -2.24
N GLU A 113 -3.64 16.84 -2.64
CA GLU A 113 -2.86 18.08 -2.71
C GLU A 113 -3.68 19.16 -3.40
N SER A 114 -3.73 20.35 -2.78
CA SER A 114 -4.40 21.52 -3.31
C SER A 114 -3.80 21.85 -4.68
N GLY A 115 -4.55 21.70 -5.71
CA GLY A 115 -4.18 21.98 -7.07
C GLY A 115 -5.36 21.67 -7.98
N ASP A 116 -5.30 22.12 -9.19
CA ASP A 116 -6.37 21.95 -10.16
C ASP A 116 -6.62 20.46 -10.44
N VAL A 117 -7.57 19.87 -9.72
CA VAL A 117 -7.96 18.47 -9.87
C VAL A 117 -8.40 18.18 -11.29
N VAL A 118 -9.08 19.12 -11.93
CA VAL A 118 -9.54 18.98 -13.31
C VAL A 118 -8.36 18.88 -14.25
N LYS A 119 -7.37 19.76 -14.11
CA LYS A 119 -6.14 19.71 -14.90
C LYS A 119 -5.40 18.38 -14.75
N ARG A 120 -5.21 17.89 -13.53
CA ARG A 120 -4.55 16.60 -13.26
C ARG A 120 -5.31 15.43 -13.90
N LEU A 121 -6.64 15.42 -13.80
CA LEU A 121 -7.46 14.40 -14.43
C LEU A 121 -7.40 14.48 -15.95
N THR A 122 -7.40 15.71 -16.50
CA THR A 122 -7.22 15.94 -17.94
C THR A 122 -5.91 15.35 -18.42
N ASP A 123 -4.79 15.70 -17.76
CA ASP A 123 -3.46 15.18 -18.10
C ASP A 123 -3.38 13.66 -17.96
N TYR A 124 -4.01 13.10 -16.94
CA TYR A 124 -4.10 11.65 -16.74
C TYR A 124 -4.83 10.97 -17.89
N PHE A 125 -6.03 11.46 -18.26
CA PHE A 125 -6.83 10.84 -19.33
C PHE A 125 -6.18 11.01 -20.71
N LYS A 126 -5.51 12.14 -20.97
CA LYS A 126 -4.69 12.32 -22.17
C LYS A 126 -3.58 11.26 -22.27
N ARG A 127 -2.83 11.04 -21.19
CA ARG A 127 -1.80 9.98 -21.14
C ARG A 127 -2.36 8.58 -21.32
N LYS A 128 -3.64 8.35 -20.95
CA LYS A 128 -4.34 7.07 -21.15
C LYS A 128 -4.95 6.93 -22.54
N GLY A 129 -4.78 7.91 -23.43
CA GLY A 129 -5.26 7.86 -24.82
C GLY A 129 -6.75 8.15 -25.00
N PHE A 130 -7.39 8.82 -24.03
CA PHE A 130 -8.77 9.27 -24.19
C PHE A 130 -8.85 10.40 -25.22
N SER A 131 -9.90 10.38 -26.06
CA SER A 131 -10.21 11.49 -26.96
C SER A 131 -10.60 12.75 -26.18
N GLU A 132 -10.42 13.92 -26.76
CA GLU A 132 -10.77 15.18 -26.11
C GLU A 132 -12.24 15.22 -25.68
N ASP A 133 -13.15 14.75 -26.52
CA ASP A 133 -14.58 14.67 -26.21
C ASP A 133 -14.89 13.72 -25.05
N GLY A 134 -14.12 12.63 -24.92
CA GLY A 134 -14.28 11.63 -23.85
C GLY A 134 -13.73 12.11 -22.49
N ILE A 135 -12.76 13.02 -22.48
CA ILE A 135 -12.09 13.48 -21.26
C ILE A 135 -13.07 14.20 -20.33
N GLY A 136 -13.88 15.11 -20.87
CA GLY A 136 -14.86 15.85 -20.07
C GLY A 136 -15.84 14.92 -19.33
N SER A 137 -16.40 13.95 -20.04
CA SER A 137 -17.31 12.95 -19.48
C SER A 137 -16.61 12.09 -18.41
N ALA A 138 -15.38 11.64 -18.67
CA ALA A 138 -14.60 10.84 -17.73
C ALA A 138 -14.27 11.64 -16.44
N ILE A 139 -13.93 12.91 -16.55
CA ILE A 139 -13.69 13.80 -15.41
C ILE A 139 -14.97 13.96 -14.57
N MET A 140 -16.10 14.23 -15.21
CA MET A 140 -17.39 14.37 -14.53
C MET A 140 -17.78 13.10 -13.80
N ASP A 141 -17.55 11.92 -14.41
CA ASP A 141 -17.79 10.65 -13.76
C ASP A 141 -16.92 10.45 -12.51
N VAL A 142 -15.62 10.76 -12.59
CA VAL A 142 -14.73 10.70 -11.43
C VAL A 142 -15.13 11.70 -10.34
N LEU A 143 -15.49 12.92 -10.72
CA LEU A 143 -15.91 13.95 -9.77
C LEU A 143 -17.23 13.59 -9.08
N LYS A 144 -18.16 12.92 -9.78
CA LYS A 144 -19.48 12.54 -9.25
C LYS A 144 -19.45 11.23 -8.48
N ASN A 145 -18.84 10.20 -9.06
CA ASN A 145 -18.93 8.82 -8.58
C ASN A 145 -17.65 8.34 -7.88
N GLY A 146 -16.53 9.00 -8.12
CA GLY A 146 -15.24 8.59 -7.61
C GLY A 146 -14.53 7.56 -8.48
N THR A 147 -13.40 7.06 -7.99
CA THR A 147 -12.57 6.04 -8.64
C THR A 147 -12.86 4.66 -8.08
N LYS A 148 -12.83 3.64 -8.92
CA LYS A 148 -12.90 2.23 -8.48
C LYS A 148 -11.63 1.86 -7.70
N PRO A 149 -11.73 0.98 -6.69
CA PRO A 149 -10.56 0.46 -5.99
C PRO A 149 -9.72 -0.43 -6.91
N HIS A 150 -8.41 -0.28 -6.80
CA HIS A 150 -7.41 -1.14 -7.42
C HIS A 150 -6.43 -1.62 -6.34
N PRO A 151 -6.83 -2.59 -5.48
CA PRO A 151 -6.07 -3.02 -4.33
C PRO A 151 -4.70 -3.55 -4.74
N PHE A 152 -3.65 -3.02 -4.14
CA PHE A 152 -2.27 -3.45 -4.43
C PHE A 152 -1.47 -3.76 -3.17
N PHE A 153 -1.71 -3.03 -2.09
CA PHE A 153 -0.90 -3.07 -0.89
C PHE A 153 -1.34 -4.17 0.09
N PHE A 154 -2.60 -4.14 0.53
CA PHE A 154 -3.10 -5.12 1.50
C PHE A 154 -3.12 -6.55 0.94
N PRO A 155 -3.54 -6.83 -0.31
CA PRO A 155 -3.43 -8.16 -0.88
C PRO A 155 -2.00 -8.69 -0.91
N ALA A 156 -1.02 -7.83 -1.22
CA ALA A 156 0.39 -8.20 -1.23
C ALA A 156 0.90 -8.59 0.17
N VAL A 157 0.49 -7.83 1.19
CA VAL A 157 0.87 -8.09 2.58
C VAL A 157 0.23 -9.37 3.09
N TRP A 158 -1.09 -9.53 2.92
CA TRP A 158 -1.81 -10.73 3.36
C TRP A 158 -1.27 -12.01 2.72
N TYR A 159 -0.99 -11.96 1.43
CA TYR A 159 -0.36 -13.10 0.75
C TYR A 159 1.01 -13.44 1.34
N SER A 160 1.83 -12.43 1.58
CA SER A 160 3.17 -12.63 2.16
C SER A 160 3.08 -13.12 3.61
N GLN A 161 2.10 -12.62 4.37
CA GLN A 161 1.86 -12.99 5.76
C GLN A 161 1.50 -14.48 5.94
N ARG A 162 0.73 -15.06 5.03
CA ARG A 162 0.36 -16.50 5.07
C ARG A 162 1.57 -17.42 5.10
N ARG A 163 2.69 -17.02 4.50
CA ARG A 163 3.93 -17.80 4.44
C ARG A 163 4.85 -17.58 5.64
N LEU A 164 4.63 -16.52 6.39
CA LEU A 164 5.50 -16.10 7.48
C LEU A 164 5.62 -17.15 8.60
N PRO A 165 4.53 -17.78 9.12
CA PRO A 165 4.63 -18.78 10.18
C PRO A 165 5.52 -19.97 9.82
N ARG A 166 5.40 -20.48 8.58
CA ARG A 166 6.21 -21.58 8.08
C ARG A 166 7.69 -21.20 8.01
N SER A 167 7.98 -19.99 7.56
CA SER A 167 9.36 -19.48 7.46
C SER A 167 9.99 -19.28 8.83
N ILE A 168 9.23 -18.81 9.81
CA ILE A 168 9.67 -18.67 11.21
C ILE A 168 10.00 -20.04 11.80
N ARG A 169 9.11 -21.04 11.65
CA ARG A 169 9.34 -22.40 12.14
C ARG A 169 10.63 -23.00 11.56
N LYS A 170 10.86 -22.83 10.24
CA LYS A 170 12.10 -23.28 9.60
C LYS A 170 13.35 -22.60 10.16
N ALA A 171 13.28 -21.29 10.39
CA ALA A 171 14.40 -20.52 10.92
C ALA A 171 14.76 -20.91 12.36
N LEU A 172 13.75 -21.28 13.17
CA LEU A 172 13.95 -21.73 14.54
C LEU A 172 14.52 -23.16 14.62
N LYS A 173 14.09 -24.07 13.73
CA LYS A 173 14.61 -25.45 13.68
C LYS A 173 16.08 -25.54 13.25
N LYS A 174 16.57 -24.56 12.50
CA LYS A 174 17.97 -24.54 12.00
C LYS A 174 19.02 -24.21 13.09
N LYS A 175 18.64 -24.19 14.34
CA LYS A 175 19.48 -23.88 15.51
C LYS A 175 19.90 -25.15 16.31
N ARG A 176 19.53 -26.34 15.84
CA ARG A 176 19.99 -27.63 16.43
C ARG A 176 21.05 -28.25 15.56
#